data_82c57fc22548cbf1dcfc617b9ab9f5cd
#
_entry.id   82c57fc22548cbf1dcfc617b9ab9f5cd
#
_cell.length_a   1.000
_cell.length_b   1.000
_cell.length_c   1.000
_cell.angle_alpha   90.00
_cell.angle_beta   90.00
_cell.angle_gamma   90.00
#
_symmetry.space_group_name_H-M   'P 1'
#
loop_
_entity.id
_entity.type
_entity.pdbx_description
1 polymer ?
#
loop_
_entity_poly.entity_id
_entity_poly.type
_entity_poly.pdbx_seq_one_letter_code
_entity_poly.pdbx_strand_id
1 'polypeptide(L)'
;MLDGEQKISIDELSKKLESIISTLRSENGCPWDKQQKIENCAEYILEETCEAIEAIEKKDINGLCEELGDILSQVFMISQIAKENSFFDISDVFDGIIQKLIFRHPHVFGEEKASNSEQVLKIWNRQKLIEKKDRKNYIDGIPKTLPADLYLLKMFRKLLNYEDFKPYINKFIDESLLNLENDVRYLGDDLKDYLKDFSFSRFNLPDFSKNTEFDDKEIQNKSQVAQKICRDLLLLITFFAFKNDIDPELSLKSAILELQTTFENWFESKSN
;
A
#
# COMPACT_ATOMS: atom_id res chain seq x y z
N MET A 1 -44.70 -17.09 4.31
CA MET A 1 -44.79 -15.69 4.79
C MET A 1 -44.11 -15.73 6.15
N LEU A 2 -42.83 -15.48 6.19
CA LEU A 2 -42.06 -15.35 7.42
C LEU A 2 -42.02 -13.87 7.74
N ASP A 3 -42.39 -13.55 8.97
CA ASP A 3 -42.59 -12.21 9.51
C ASP A 3 -41.36 -11.32 9.20
N GLY A 4 -41.66 -10.07 8.80
CA GLY A 4 -40.66 -9.06 8.53
C GLY A 4 -39.92 -8.70 9.81
N GLU A 5 -38.78 -9.37 10.04
CA GLU A 5 -37.79 -8.87 10.99
C GLU A 5 -37.34 -7.51 10.51
N GLN A 6 -37.70 -6.48 11.25
CA GLN A 6 -37.31 -5.11 10.97
C GLN A 6 -35.79 -5.05 11.08
N LYS A 7 -35.09 -4.90 9.93
CA LYS A 7 -33.64 -4.83 9.91
C LYS A 7 -33.18 -3.70 10.83
N ILE A 8 -32.39 -4.05 11.86
CA ILE A 8 -31.84 -3.10 12.83
C ILE A 8 -31.05 -2.03 12.05
N SER A 9 -31.19 -0.78 12.40
CA SER A 9 -30.48 0.32 11.74
C SER A 9 -28.98 0.24 11.99
N ILE A 10 -28.17 0.76 11.05
CA ILE A 10 -26.70 0.82 11.22
C ILE A 10 -26.30 1.65 12.44
N ASP A 11 -27.09 2.67 12.78
CA ASP A 11 -26.88 3.52 13.94
C ASP A 11 -27.06 2.74 15.26
N GLU A 12 -28.09 1.90 15.34
CA GLU A 12 -28.32 1.03 16.50
C GLU A 12 -27.25 -0.06 16.62
N LEU A 13 -26.83 -0.65 15.49
CA LEU A 13 -25.77 -1.67 15.48
C LEU A 13 -24.41 -1.08 15.89
N SER A 14 -24.08 0.11 15.42
CA SER A 14 -22.84 0.81 15.78
C SER A 14 -22.80 1.12 17.28
N LYS A 15 -23.88 1.68 17.85
CA LYS A 15 -23.99 1.92 19.29
C LYS A 15 -23.94 0.63 20.11
N LYS A 16 -24.56 -0.44 19.60
CA LYS A 16 -24.51 -1.75 20.26
C LYS A 16 -23.09 -2.31 20.29
N LEU A 17 -22.35 -2.21 19.17
CA LEU A 17 -20.94 -2.64 19.12
C LEU A 17 -20.08 -1.83 20.09
N GLU A 18 -20.20 -0.50 20.11
CA GLU A 18 -19.51 0.37 21.07
C GLU A 18 -19.79 -0.07 22.52
N SER A 19 -21.06 -0.32 22.85
CA SER A 19 -21.46 -0.79 24.17
C SER A 19 -20.87 -2.15 24.53
N ILE A 20 -20.81 -3.09 23.59
CA ILE A 20 -20.19 -4.42 23.78
C ILE A 20 -18.72 -4.25 24.12
N ILE A 21 -17.96 -3.53 23.28
CA ILE A 21 -16.51 -3.32 23.47
C ILE A 21 -16.24 -2.62 24.81
N SER A 22 -17.03 -1.58 25.15
CA SER A 22 -16.92 -0.90 26.44
C SER A 22 -17.19 -1.84 27.62
N THR A 23 -18.16 -2.75 27.49
CA THR A 23 -18.47 -3.75 28.51
C THR A 23 -17.34 -4.77 28.66
N LEU A 24 -16.78 -5.27 27.55
CA LEU A 24 -15.62 -6.20 27.57
C LEU A 24 -14.42 -5.60 28.31
N ARG A 25 -14.21 -4.30 28.20
CA ARG A 25 -13.11 -3.58 28.85
C ARG A 25 -13.45 -3.03 30.24
N SER A 26 -14.69 -3.14 30.70
CA SER A 26 -15.13 -2.65 32.00
C SER A 26 -14.48 -3.43 33.17
N GLU A 27 -14.64 -2.94 34.40
CA GLU A 27 -14.08 -3.57 35.61
C GLU A 27 -14.44 -5.06 35.73
N ASN A 28 -15.69 -5.40 35.41
CA ASN A 28 -16.23 -6.76 35.45
C ASN A 28 -16.24 -7.44 34.06
N GLY A 29 -15.55 -6.87 33.07
CA GLY A 29 -15.48 -7.37 31.70
C GLY A 29 -14.47 -8.50 31.52
N CYS A 30 -14.06 -8.73 30.28
CA CYS A 30 -13.10 -9.78 29.93
C CYS A 30 -11.68 -9.43 30.39
N PRO A 31 -11.01 -10.28 31.19
CA PRO A 31 -9.66 -10.00 31.67
C PRO A 31 -8.63 -9.84 30.55
N TRP A 32 -8.82 -10.53 29.43
CA TRP A 32 -7.94 -10.46 28.27
C TRP A 32 -8.12 -9.12 27.54
N ASP A 33 -9.34 -8.71 27.24
CA ASP A 33 -9.64 -7.44 26.57
C ASP A 33 -9.18 -6.23 27.37
N LYS A 34 -9.30 -6.29 28.69
CA LYS A 34 -8.84 -5.24 29.61
C LYS A 34 -7.33 -5.00 29.57
N GLN A 35 -6.54 -6.04 29.30
CA GLN A 35 -5.10 -5.96 29.24
C GLN A 35 -4.57 -5.41 27.90
N GLN A 36 -5.45 -5.35 26.87
CA GLN A 36 -5.04 -4.87 25.55
C GLN A 36 -4.67 -3.38 25.59
N LYS A 37 -3.60 -3.07 24.86
CA LYS A 37 -3.12 -1.71 24.61
C LYS A 37 -3.20 -1.43 23.12
N ILE A 38 -3.15 -0.16 22.72
CA ILE A 38 -3.18 0.25 21.30
C ILE A 38 -2.09 -0.49 20.50
N GLU A 39 -0.89 -0.66 21.09
CA GLU A 39 0.23 -1.33 20.44
C GLU A 39 -0.04 -2.80 20.11
N ASN A 40 -0.79 -3.50 20.97
CA ASN A 40 -1.15 -4.90 20.74
C ASN A 40 -2.13 -5.06 19.56
N CYS A 41 -3.01 -4.09 19.36
CA CYS A 41 -4.01 -4.14 18.28
C CYS A 41 -3.39 -4.05 16.88
N ALA A 42 -2.12 -3.64 16.76
CA ALA A 42 -1.44 -3.56 15.47
C ALA A 42 -1.28 -4.94 14.81
N GLU A 43 -0.99 -5.98 15.59
CA GLU A 43 -0.85 -7.36 15.12
C GLU A 43 -2.21 -7.89 14.66
N TYR A 44 -3.27 -7.71 15.44
CA TYR A 44 -4.62 -8.16 15.08
C TYR A 44 -5.14 -7.47 13.82
N ILE A 45 -5.00 -6.14 13.68
CA ILE A 45 -5.37 -5.45 12.42
C ILE A 45 -4.64 -6.03 11.21
N LEU A 46 -3.36 -6.39 11.36
CA LEU A 46 -2.61 -6.98 10.27
C LEU A 46 -3.13 -8.38 9.92
N GLU A 47 -3.43 -9.20 10.93
CA GLU A 47 -4.00 -10.54 10.79
C GLU A 47 -5.34 -10.48 10.05
N GLU A 48 -6.33 -9.76 10.57
CA GLU A 48 -7.65 -9.62 9.94
C GLU A 48 -7.57 -9.00 8.52
N THR A 49 -6.60 -8.10 8.29
CA THR A 49 -6.39 -7.55 6.95
C THR A 49 -5.87 -8.61 5.98
N CYS A 50 -4.98 -9.51 6.41
CA CYS A 50 -4.49 -10.61 5.59
C CYS A 50 -5.60 -11.62 5.29
N GLU A 51 -6.45 -11.94 6.26
CA GLU A 51 -7.58 -12.86 6.11
C GLU A 51 -8.64 -12.27 5.17
N ALA A 52 -8.94 -10.97 5.28
CA ALA A 52 -9.80 -10.27 4.32
C ALA A 52 -9.23 -10.31 2.88
N ILE A 53 -7.91 -10.15 2.71
CA ILE A 53 -7.25 -10.26 1.40
C ILE A 53 -7.39 -11.69 0.87
N GLU A 54 -7.17 -12.71 1.70
CA GLU A 54 -7.33 -14.11 1.32
C GLU A 54 -8.77 -14.42 0.89
N ALA A 55 -9.78 -13.93 1.62
CA ALA A 55 -11.18 -14.05 1.26
C ALA A 55 -11.49 -13.40 -0.11
N ILE A 56 -10.90 -12.22 -0.40
CA ILE A 56 -11.02 -11.57 -1.72
C ILE A 56 -10.41 -12.44 -2.82
N GLU A 57 -9.23 -12.99 -2.62
CA GLU A 57 -8.53 -13.85 -3.61
C GLU A 57 -9.30 -15.12 -3.88
N LYS A 58 -9.87 -15.73 -2.85
CA LYS A 58 -10.73 -16.94 -2.94
C LYS A 58 -12.15 -16.63 -3.46
N LYS A 59 -12.52 -15.35 -3.57
CA LYS A 59 -13.89 -14.88 -3.87
C LYS A 59 -14.92 -15.38 -2.86
N ASP A 60 -14.51 -15.58 -1.63
CA ASP A 60 -15.36 -15.95 -0.51
C ASP A 60 -16.02 -14.70 0.07
N ILE A 61 -17.25 -14.45 -0.38
CA ILE A 61 -18.01 -13.26 0.04
C ILE A 61 -18.45 -13.36 1.51
N ASN A 62 -18.72 -14.56 2.01
CA ASN A 62 -19.13 -14.75 3.40
C ASN A 62 -17.94 -14.55 4.35
N GLY A 63 -16.79 -15.15 4.05
CA GLY A 63 -15.55 -14.93 4.78
C GLY A 63 -15.16 -13.45 4.74
N LEU A 64 -15.21 -12.79 3.58
CA LEU A 64 -14.93 -11.35 3.50
C LEU A 64 -15.85 -10.51 4.42
N CYS A 65 -17.13 -10.88 4.56
CA CYS A 65 -18.04 -10.19 5.46
C CYS A 65 -17.64 -10.37 6.93
N GLU A 66 -17.17 -11.56 7.31
CA GLU A 66 -16.65 -11.89 8.63
C GLU A 66 -15.40 -11.05 8.94
N GLU A 67 -14.38 -11.12 8.09
CA GLU A 67 -13.10 -10.42 8.30
C GLU A 67 -13.25 -8.87 8.32
N LEU A 68 -14.17 -8.32 7.53
CA LEU A 68 -14.51 -6.89 7.63
C LEU A 68 -15.17 -6.56 8.99
N GLY A 69 -15.92 -7.48 9.58
CA GLY A 69 -16.45 -7.36 10.93
C GLY A 69 -15.33 -7.36 11.96
N ASP A 70 -14.32 -8.21 11.81
CA ASP A 70 -13.20 -8.31 12.73
C ASP A 70 -12.28 -7.10 12.64
N ILE A 71 -11.98 -6.60 11.43
CA ILE A 71 -11.32 -5.29 11.24
C ILE A 71 -12.11 -4.18 11.93
N LEU A 72 -13.44 -4.16 11.78
CA LEU A 72 -14.29 -3.16 12.41
C LEU A 72 -14.24 -3.28 13.94
N SER A 73 -14.22 -4.49 14.48
CA SER A 73 -14.07 -4.73 15.92
C SER A 73 -12.76 -4.14 16.47
N GLN A 74 -11.64 -4.28 15.73
CA GLN A 74 -10.37 -3.67 16.10
C GLN A 74 -10.43 -2.15 16.07
N VAL A 75 -11.14 -1.54 15.12
CA VAL A 75 -11.34 -0.08 15.08
C VAL A 75 -12.06 0.40 16.35
N PHE A 76 -13.12 -0.28 16.76
CA PHE A 76 -13.84 0.06 17.98
C PHE A 76 -13.03 -0.20 19.26
N MET A 77 -12.27 -1.30 19.31
CA MET A 77 -11.39 -1.64 20.42
C MET A 77 -10.32 -0.54 20.63
N ILE A 78 -9.61 -0.15 19.58
CA ILE A 78 -8.61 0.92 19.63
C ILE A 78 -9.26 2.24 20.06
N SER A 79 -10.43 2.57 19.53
CA SER A 79 -11.14 3.80 19.87
C SER A 79 -11.56 3.81 21.33
N GLN A 80 -11.98 2.66 21.89
CA GLN A 80 -12.30 2.53 23.30
C GLN A 80 -11.06 2.69 24.18
N ILE A 81 -9.93 2.07 23.82
CA ILE A 81 -8.66 2.24 24.55
C ILE A 81 -8.19 3.71 24.49
N ALA A 82 -8.33 4.35 23.35
CA ALA A 82 -7.99 5.77 23.18
C ALA A 82 -8.88 6.68 24.04
N LYS A 83 -10.17 6.38 24.12
CA LYS A 83 -11.15 7.08 24.98
C LYS A 83 -10.78 6.95 26.47
N GLU A 84 -10.40 5.77 26.94
CA GLU A 84 -9.94 5.50 28.31
C GLU A 84 -8.68 6.33 28.66
N ASN A 85 -7.83 6.60 27.66
CA ASN A 85 -6.64 7.44 27.81
C ASN A 85 -6.87 8.93 27.46
N SER A 86 -8.09 9.34 27.20
CA SER A 86 -8.48 10.72 26.86
C SER A 86 -7.77 11.25 25.58
N PHE A 87 -7.52 10.39 24.58
CA PHE A 87 -6.91 10.78 23.31
C PHE A 87 -7.97 11.15 22.28
N PHE A 88 -8.86 10.22 21.95
CA PHE A 88 -9.99 10.36 21.02
C PHE A 88 -10.99 9.23 21.25
N ASP A 89 -12.16 9.29 20.62
CA ASP A 89 -13.15 8.21 20.64
C ASP A 89 -13.61 7.82 19.23
N ILE A 90 -14.56 6.90 19.13
CA ILE A 90 -15.08 6.40 17.84
C ILE A 90 -15.78 7.50 17.04
N SER A 91 -16.34 8.51 17.69
CA SER A 91 -17.00 9.65 17.00
C SER A 91 -15.98 10.49 16.25
N ASP A 92 -14.79 10.71 16.84
CA ASP A 92 -13.69 11.40 16.19
C ASP A 92 -13.20 10.65 14.95
N VAL A 93 -13.17 9.31 15.01
CA VAL A 93 -12.79 8.46 13.87
C VAL A 93 -13.81 8.61 12.74
N PHE A 94 -15.11 8.57 13.04
CA PHE A 94 -16.17 8.78 12.05
C PHE A 94 -16.11 10.19 11.45
N ASP A 95 -16.04 11.21 12.27
CA ASP A 95 -15.99 12.60 11.79
C ASP A 95 -14.74 12.82 10.91
N GLY A 96 -13.59 12.37 11.35
CA GLY A 96 -12.33 12.48 10.60
C GLY A 96 -12.39 11.85 9.21
N ILE A 97 -12.97 10.65 9.07
CA ILE A 97 -13.09 10.01 7.75
C ILE A 97 -14.17 10.68 6.88
N ILE A 98 -15.30 11.09 7.45
CA ILE A 98 -16.37 11.80 6.73
C ILE A 98 -15.85 13.11 6.15
N GLN A 99 -15.24 13.96 6.97
CA GLN A 99 -14.66 15.23 6.53
C GLN A 99 -13.62 15.03 5.43
N LYS A 100 -12.75 14.05 5.59
CA LYS A 100 -11.72 13.71 4.60
C LYS A 100 -12.32 13.27 3.26
N LEU A 101 -13.36 12.43 3.28
CA LEU A 101 -14.03 11.97 2.06
C LEU A 101 -14.73 13.11 1.34
N ILE A 102 -15.47 13.95 2.06
CA ILE A 102 -16.13 15.13 1.50
C ILE A 102 -15.09 16.07 0.88
N PHE A 103 -14.04 16.42 1.63
CA PHE A 103 -13.00 17.32 1.17
C PHE A 103 -12.27 16.84 -0.09
N ARG A 104 -12.02 15.53 -0.18
CA ARG A 104 -11.28 14.94 -1.31
C ARG A 104 -12.11 14.65 -2.55
N HIS A 105 -13.44 14.78 -2.45
CA HIS A 105 -14.35 14.55 -3.57
C HIS A 105 -15.19 15.79 -3.92
N PRO A 106 -14.56 16.95 -4.20
CA PRO A 106 -15.32 18.15 -4.56
C PRO A 106 -16.09 18.03 -5.87
N HIS A 107 -15.79 17.01 -6.69
CA HIS A 107 -16.55 16.65 -7.88
C HIS A 107 -17.86 15.90 -7.58
N VAL A 108 -18.06 15.46 -6.32
CA VAL A 108 -19.31 14.81 -5.84
C VAL A 108 -20.05 15.71 -4.86
N PHE A 109 -19.32 16.33 -3.93
CA PHE A 109 -19.88 17.09 -2.80
C PHE A 109 -19.73 18.60 -2.95
N GLY A 110 -19.06 19.09 -4.03
CA GLY A 110 -18.82 20.49 -4.33
C GLY A 110 -19.19 20.85 -5.76
N GLU A 111 -18.54 21.90 -6.29
CA GLU A 111 -18.84 22.45 -7.62
C GLU A 111 -17.92 21.94 -8.74
N GLU A 112 -16.85 21.23 -8.41
CA GLU A 112 -15.93 20.71 -9.42
C GLU A 112 -16.60 19.60 -10.25
N LYS A 113 -16.09 19.40 -11.46
CA LYS A 113 -16.59 18.32 -12.35
C LYS A 113 -15.45 17.41 -12.77
N ALA A 114 -15.72 16.13 -12.82
CA ALA A 114 -14.83 15.13 -13.36
C ALA A 114 -15.64 14.20 -14.29
N SER A 115 -15.15 13.98 -15.48
CA SER A 115 -15.83 13.15 -16.50
C SER A 115 -15.21 11.75 -16.62
N ASN A 116 -14.05 11.53 -16.03
CA ASN A 116 -13.36 10.24 -16.05
C ASN A 116 -12.47 10.04 -14.79
N SER A 117 -12.00 8.82 -14.59
CA SER A 117 -11.19 8.43 -13.44
C SER A 117 -9.85 9.17 -13.35
N GLU A 118 -9.25 9.55 -14.47
CA GLU A 118 -8.00 10.30 -14.51
C GLU A 118 -8.16 11.70 -13.90
N GLN A 119 -9.25 12.40 -14.26
CA GLN A 119 -9.59 13.69 -13.67
C GLN A 119 -9.89 13.58 -12.19
N VAL A 120 -10.60 12.54 -11.76
CA VAL A 120 -10.82 12.24 -10.33
C VAL A 120 -9.51 12.09 -9.59
N LEU A 121 -8.57 11.31 -10.12
CA LEU A 121 -7.25 11.12 -9.50
C LEU A 121 -6.45 12.43 -9.40
N LYS A 122 -6.50 13.30 -10.42
CA LYS A 122 -5.86 14.62 -10.38
C LYS A 122 -6.46 15.51 -9.28
N ILE A 123 -7.79 15.56 -9.18
CA ILE A 123 -8.52 16.29 -8.13
C ILE A 123 -8.14 15.73 -6.76
N TRP A 124 -8.24 14.42 -6.56
CA TRP A 124 -7.89 13.75 -5.32
C TRP A 124 -6.46 14.05 -4.85
N ASN A 125 -5.48 13.94 -5.75
CA ASN A 125 -4.08 14.22 -5.43
C ASN A 125 -3.87 15.69 -5.04
N ARG A 126 -4.52 16.63 -5.75
CA ARG A 126 -4.48 18.05 -5.41
C ARG A 126 -5.08 18.31 -4.02
N GLN A 127 -6.27 17.79 -3.72
CA GLN A 127 -6.91 17.96 -2.42
C GLN A 127 -6.06 17.36 -1.28
N LYS A 128 -5.43 16.22 -1.53
CA LYS A 128 -4.51 15.59 -0.57
C LYS A 128 -3.27 16.44 -0.31
N LEU A 129 -2.78 17.19 -1.29
CA LEU A 129 -1.67 18.13 -1.10
C LEU A 129 -2.08 19.32 -0.24
N ILE A 130 -3.27 19.90 -0.50
CA ILE A 130 -3.81 20.99 0.27
C ILE A 130 -4.00 20.58 1.75
N GLU A 131 -4.57 19.38 1.98
CA GLU A 131 -4.77 18.82 3.33
C GLU A 131 -3.43 18.61 4.07
N LYS A 132 -2.38 18.27 3.35
CA LYS A 132 -1.07 17.88 3.90
C LYS A 132 0.03 18.89 3.59
N LYS A 133 -0.32 20.19 3.48
CA LYS A 133 0.61 21.28 3.14
C LYS A 133 1.83 21.39 4.08
N ASP A 134 1.74 20.85 5.29
CA ASP A 134 2.84 20.86 6.27
C ASP A 134 3.90 19.76 6.00
N ARG A 135 3.69 18.91 4.99
CA ARG A 135 4.69 17.92 4.58
C ARG A 135 5.85 18.61 3.88
N LYS A 136 7.07 18.26 4.27
CA LYS A 136 8.31 18.85 3.72
C LYS A 136 8.50 18.47 2.24
N ASN A 137 8.14 17.23 1.89
CA ASN A 137 8.23 16.74 0.52
C ASN A 137 7.12 15.73 0.21
N TYR A 138 7.01 15.31 -1.05
CA TYR A 138 5.93 14.42 -1.52
C TYR A 138 6.04 12.98 -1.05
N ILE A 139 7.23 12.47 -0.76
CA ILE A 139 7.40 11.12 -0.23
C ILE A 139 7.08 11.05 1.26
N ASP A 140 7.06 12.20 1.95
CA ASP A 140 6.58 12.26 3.33
C ASP A 140 5.17 11.69 3.46
N GLY A 141 4.99 10.86 4.49
CA GLY A 141 3.73 10.18 4.78
C GLY A 141 3.50 8.92 3.94
N ILE A 142 4.54 8.33 3.35
CA ILE A 142 4.56 6.90 3.05
C ILE A 142 4.95 6.21 4.37
N PRO A 143 4.10 5.31 4.91
CA PRO A 143 4.42 4.61 6.15
C PRO A 143 5.70 3.78 5.99
N LYS A 144 6.66 3.97 6.89
CA LYS A 144 7.95 3.23 6.88
C LYS A 144 7.79 1.76 7.29
N THR A 145 6.65 1.40 7.85
CA THR A 145 6.28 0.03 8.24
C THR A 145 5.76 -0.82 7.08
N LEU A 146 5.56 -0.22 5.91
CA LEU A 146 5.18 -1.00 4.73
C LEU A 146 6.30 -1.97 4.32
N PRO A 147 5.98 -3.15 3.81
CA PRO A 147 6.91 -3.98 3.06
C PRO A 147 7.66 -3.15 2.01
N ALA A 148 8.95 -3.44 1.78
CA ALA A 148 9.80 -2.59 0.97
C ALA A 148 9.32 -2.45 -0.47
N ASP A 149 8.79 -3.51 -1.06
CA ASP A 149 8.19 -3.53 -2.40
C ASP A 149 6.98 -2.59 -2.50
N LEU A 150 6.05 -2.63 -1.52
CA LEU A 150 4.90 -1.74 -1.46
C LEU A 150 5.31 -0.30 -1.16
N TYR A 151 6.34 -0.09 -0.34
CA TYR A 151 6.90 1.23 -0.08
C TYR A 151 7.46 1.83 -1.36
N LEU A 152 8.31 1.08 -2.08
CA LEU A 152 8.93 1.49 -3.34
C LEU A 152 7.87 1.77 -4.42
N LEU A 153 6.86 0.91 -4.55
CA LEU A 153 5.75 1.12 -5.49
C LEU A 153 4.99 2.42 -5.20
N LYS A 154 4.70 2.71 -3.91
CA LYS A 154 4.08 3.99 -3.52
C LYS A 154 5.00 5.18 -3.78
N MET A 155 6.30 5.02 -3.57
CA MET A 155 7.29 6.06 -3.85
C MET A 155 7.35 6.37 -5.34
N PHE A 156 7.48 5.38 -6.22
CA PHE A 156 7.44 5.59 -7.66
C PHE A 156 6.16 6.28 -8.13
N ARG A 157 4.97 5.83 -7.67
CA ARG A 157 3.70 6.48 -8.00
C ARG A 157 3.66 7.96 -7.64
N LYS A 158 4.35 8.36 -6.56
CA LYS A 158 4.44 9.77 -6.16
C LYS A 158 5.50 10.53 -6.97
N LEU A 159 6.68 9.97 -7.14
CA LEU A 159 7.80 10.59 -7.84
C LEU A 159 7.52 10.81 -9.33
N LEU A 160 6.79 9.88 -9.98
CA LEU A 160 6.41 10.00 -11.39
C LEU A 160 5.41 11.15 -11.67
N ASN A 161 4.80 11.73 -10.63
CA ASN A 161 4.02 12.96 -10.79
C ASN A 161 4.88 14.21 -11.01
N TYR A 162 6.21 14.12 -10.82
CA TYR A 162 7.15 15.20 -11.11
C TYR A 162 7.84 14.94 -12.45
N GLU A 163 7.39 15.63 -13.49
CA GLU A 163 8.00 15.52 -14.83
C GLU A 163 9.51 15.78 -14.80
N ASP A 164 9.93 16.77 -14.03
CA ASP A 164 11.35 17.16 -13.91
C ASP A 164 12.20 16.11 -13.16
N PHE A 165 11.59 15.19 -12.41
CA PHE A 165 12.32 14.14 -11.68
C PHE A 165 12.37 12.82 -12.46
N LYS A 166 11.55 12.62 -13.48
CA LYS A 166 11.55 11.40 -14.31
C LYS A 166 12.94 11.06 -14.88
N PRO A 167 13.74 12.01 -15.40
CA PRO A 167 15.10 11.71 -15.88
C PRO A 167 16.01 11.13 -14.79
N TYR A 168 15.85 11.55 -13.54
CA TYR A 168 16.64 11.04 -12.41
C TYR A 168 16.22 9.61 -12.04
N ILE A 169 14.94 9.28 -12.11
CA ILE A 169 14.45 7.91 -11.92
C ILE A 169 15.03 7.01 -13.01
N ASN A 170 14.96 7.42 -14.28
CA ASN A 170 15.50 6.64 -15.38
C ASN A 170 17.01 6.43 -15.21
N LYS A 171 17.76 7.49 -14.89
CA LYS A 171 19.19 7.40 -14.61
C LYS A 171 19.48 6.42 -13.47
N PHE A 172 18.73 6.48 -12.37
CA PHE A 172 18.89 5.55 -11.23
C PHE A 172 18.69 4.09 -11.65
N ILE A 173 17.66 3.82 -12.47
CA ILE A 173 17.38 2.47 -12.99
C ILE A 173 18.48 2.02 -13.94
N ASP A 174 18.95 2.90 -14.87
CA ASP A 174 20.00 2.58 -15.83
C ASP A 174 21.33 2.30 -15.12
N GLU A 175 21.71 3.09 -14.10
CA GLU A 175 22.90 2.87 -13.28
C GLU A 175 22.79 1.56 -12.49
N SER A 176 21.62 1.23 -11.93
CA SER A 176 21.39 -0.03 -11.23
C SER A 176 21.53 -1.24 -12.18
N LEU A 177 21.01 -1.14 -13.39
CA LEU A 177 21.15 -2.18 -14.42
C LEU A 177 22.60 -2.37 -14.85
N LEU A 178 23.34 -1.27 -15.05
CA LEU A 178 24.77 -1.31 -15.42
C LEU A 178 25.61 -1.94 -14.30
N ASN A 179 25.35 -1.57 -13.05
CA ASN A 179 26.01 -2.16 -11.89
C ASN A 179 25.72 -3.66 -11.81
N LEU A 180 24.45 -4.06 -11.95
CA LEU A 180 24.04 -5.47 -11.97
C LEU A 180 24.80 -6.25 -13.08
N GLU A 181 24.92 -5.70 -14.29
CA GLU A 181 25.65 -6.33 -15.38
C GLU A 181 27.14 -6.53 -15.04
N ASN A 182 27.79 -5.54 -14.41
CA ASN A 182 29.17 -5.61 -13.97
C ASN A 182 29.36 -6.63 -12.85
N ASP A 183 28.46 -6.63 -11.84
CA ASP A 183 28.51 -7.54 -10.70
C ASP A 183 28.27 -8.99 -11.14
N VAL A 184 27.35 -9.22 -12.06
CA VAL A 184 27.11 -10.53 -12.67
C VAL A 184 28.35 -11.03 -13.44
N ARG A 185 29.06 -10.13 -14.15
CA ARG A 185 30.32 -10.47 -14.82
C ARG A 185 31.44 -10.80 -13.82
N TYR A 186 31.48 -10.08 -12.67
CA TYR A 186 32.47 -10.30 -11.61
C TYR A 186 32.27 -11.63 -10.87
N LEU A 187 31.01 -11.99 -10.57
CA LEU A 187 30.65 -13.25 -9.92
C LEU A 187 30.97 -14.49 -10.80
N GLY A 188 31.28 -14.30 -12.08
CA GLY A 188 31.86 -15.32 -12.94
C GLY A 188 31.00 -16.58 -13.13
N ASP A 189 31.69 -17.73 -13.16
CA ASP A 189 31.06 -19.00 -13.50
C ASP A 189 30.07 -19.50 -12.42
N ASP A 190 30.21 -19.09 -11.16
CA ASP A 190 29.30 -19.47 -10.10
C ASP A 190 27.86 -18.98 -10.37
N LEU A 191 27.69 -17.75 -10.84
CA LEU A 191 26.38 -17.21 -11.21
C LEU A 191 25.91 -17.76 -12.57
N LYS A 192 26.83 -18.02 -13.50
CA LYS A 192 26.50 -18.64 -14.79
C LYS A 192 25.96 -20.04 -14.63
N ASP A 193 26.43 -20.81 -13.66
CA ASP A 193 25.91 -22.14 -13.34
C ASP A 193 24.51 -22.06 -12.75
N TYR A 194 24.18 -21.02 -11.96
CA TYR A 194 22.82 -20.75 -11.50
C TYR A 194 21.89 -20.22 -12.61
N LEU A 195 22.46 -19.51 -13.62
CA LEU A 195 21.70 -18.86 -14.69
C LEU A 195 21.75 -19.64 -16.01
N LYS A 196 22.40 -20.82 -16.07
CA LYS A 196 22.48 -21.65 -17.31
C LYS A 196 21.12 -21.94 -17.93
N ASP A 197 20.10 -22.09 -17.13
CA ASP A 197 18.72 -22.23 -17.60
C ASP A 197 17.98 -20.90 -17.76
N PHE A 198 18.61 -19.77 -17.41
CA PHE A 198 18.04 -18.44 -17.45
C PHE A 198 18.71 -17.61 -18.55
N SER A 199 18.23 -17.83 -19.76
CA SER A 199 18.66 -16.99 -20.90
C SER A 199 18.01 -15.61 -20.79
N PHE A 200 18.79 -14.58 -20.39
CA PHE A 200 18.40 -13.16 -20.47
C PHE A 200 17.96 -12.75 -21.89
N SER A 201 18.41 -13.47 -22.92
CA SER A 201 17.94 -13.29 -24.31
C SER A 201 16.44 -13.59 -24.51
N ARG A 202 15.76 -14.22 -23.55
CA ARG A 202 14.29 -14.39 -23.56
C ARG A 202 13.52 -13.17 -23.05
N PHE A 203 14.18 -12.23 -22.39
CA PHE A 203 13.57 -10.98 -21.98
C PHE A 203 13.77 -9.94 -23.07
N ASN A 204 12.95 -10.01 -24.12
CA ASN A 204 12.69 -8.81 -24.93
C ASN A 204 11.87 -7.87 -24.05
N LEU A 205 12.56 -7.03 -23.26
CA LEU A 205 11.91 -5.96 -22.55
C LEU A 205 11.27 -5.04 -23.59
N PRO A 206 9.96 -4.79 -23.50
CA PRO A 206 9.32 -3.85 -24.40
C PRO A 206 9.94 -2.47 -24.21
N ASP A 207 10.20 -1.77 -25.30
CA ASP A 207 10.61 -0.39 -25.30
C ASP A 207 9.42 0.47 -24.77
N PHE A 208 9.47 0.80 -23.49
CA PHE A 208 8.44 1.59 -22.79
C PHE A 208 8.41 3.06 -23.26
N SER A 209 9.34 3.48 -24.14
CA SER A 209 9.39 4.85 -24.66
C SER A 209 8.44 5.09 -25.82
N LYS A 210 7.83 4.07 -26.40
CA LYS A 210 6.90 4.19 -27.53
C LYS A 210 5.45 4.16 -27.06
N ASN A 211 4.79 5.30 -27.12
CA ASN A 211 3.33 5.41 -27.09
C ASN A 211 2.73 4.74 -28.33
N THR A 212 2.40 3.45 -28.22
CA THR A 212 1.60 2.76 -29.22
C THR A 212 0.20 2.54 -28.64
N GLU A 213 -0.83 2.98 -29.37
CA GLU A 213 -2.21 2.57 -29.11
C GLU A 213 -2.29 1.04 -29.33
N PHE A 214 -2.58 0.30 -28.26
CA PHE A 214 -2.70 -1.15 -28.30
C PHE A 214 -4.17 -1.57 -28.23
N ASP A 215 -4.53 -2.62 -28.99
CA ASP A 215 -5.80 -3.33 -28.84
C ASP A 215 -5.90 -3.98 -27.46
N ASP A 216 -7.09 -4.03 -26.87
CA ASP A 216 -7.35 -4.57 -25.51
C ASP A 216 -6.81 -5.98 -25.30
N LYS A 217 -6.83 -6.84 -26.34
CA LYS A 217 -6.25 -8.19 -26.30
C LYS A 217 -4.72 -8.18 -26.23
N GLU A 218 -4.09 -7.24 -26.90
CA GLU A 218 -2.63 -7.09 -26.91
C GLU A 218 -2.13 -6.56 -25.56
N ILE A 219 -2.88 -5.63 -24.94
CA ILE A 219 -2.65 -5.13 -23.59
C ILE A 219 -2.76 -6.27 -22.57
N GLN A 220 -3.79 -7.12 -22.69
CA GLN A 220 -4.03 -8.23 -21.79
C GLN A 220 -2.91 -9.30 -21.90
N ASN A 221 -2.46 -9.61 -23.10
CA ASN A 221 -1.34 -10.54 -23.32
C ASN A 221 -0.01 -9.98 -22.78
N LYS A 222 0.27 -8.69 -23.00
CA LYS A 222 1.47 -8.02 -22.45
C LYS A 222 1.45 -7.97 -20.93
N SER A 223 0.30 -7.75 -20.32
CA SER A 223 0.14 -7.79 -18.87
C SER A 223 0.44 -9.17 -18.29
N GLN A 224 -0.04 -10.24 -18.91
CA GLN A 224 0.23 -11.63 -18.46
C GLN A 224 1.72 -11.99 -18.60
N VAL A 225 2.37 -11.57 -19.68
CA VAL A 225 3.81 -11.78 -19.87
C VAL A 225 4.61 -11.00 -18.82
N ALA A 226 4.26 -9.74 -18.56
CA ALA A 226 4.90 -8.93 -17.52
C ALA A 226 4.74 -9.55 -16.12
N GLN A 227 3.55 -10.03 -15.77
CA GLN A 227 3.31 -10.74 -14.50
C GLN A 227 4.18 -11.99 -14.37
N LYS A 228 4.32 -12.77 -15.45
CA LYS A 228 5.19 -13.96 -15.45
C LYS A 228 6.65 -13.58 -15.25
N ILE A 229 7.14 -12.56 -15.94
CA ILE A 229 8.52 -12.04 -15.79
C ILE A 229 8.75 -11.59 -14.33
N CYS A 230 7.87 -10.75 -13.77
CA CYS A 230 7.97 -10.31 -12.38
C CYS A 230 8.02 -11.49 -11.41
N ARG A 231 7.13 -12.48 -11.56
CA ARG A 231 7.13 -13.68 -10.73
C ARG A 231 8.46 -14.42 -10.80
N ASP A 232 8.96 -14.66 -12.01
CA ASP A 232 10.16 -15.45 -12.21
C ASP A 232 11.41 -14.70 -11.69
N LEU A 233 11.48 -13.37 -11.84
CA LEU A 233 12.52 -12.52 -11.26
C LEU A 233 12.47 -12.52 -9.71
N LEU A 234 11.29 -12.38 -9.11
CA LEU A 234 11.14 -12.42 -7.66
C LEU A 234 11.56 -13.77 -7.08
N LEU A 235 11.19 -14.88 -7.73
CA LEU A 235 11.65 -16.22 -7.33
C LEU A 235 13.17 -16.34 -7.36
N LEU A 236 13.82 -15.85 -8.43
CA LEU A 236 15.28 -15.89 -8.56
C LEU A 236 15.97 -15.04 -7.51
N ILE A 237 15.51 -13.81 -7.30
CA ILE A 237 16.06 -12.90 -6.28
C ILE A 237 15.94 -13.54 -4.90
N THR A 238 14.77 -14.11 -4.57
CA THR A 238 14.56 -14.79 -3.29
C THR A 238 15.45 -16.00 -3.12
N PHE A 239 15.60 -16.82 -4.18
CA PHE A 239 16.48 -17.98 -4.15
C PHE A 239 17.96 -17.60 -4.03
N PHE A 240 18.42 -16.58 -4.76
CA PHE A 240 19.76 -16.04 -4.66
C PHE A 240 20.05 -15.51 -3.25
N ALA A 241 19.12 -14.75 -2.69
CA ALA A 241 19.20 -14.23 -1.32
C ALA A 241 19.32 -15.37 -0.30
N PHE A 242 18.46 -16.38 -0.42
CA PHE A 242 18.50 -17.57 0.43
C PHE A 242 19.85 -18.30 0.37
N LYS A 243 20.43 -18.47 -0.82
CA LYS A 243 21.72 -19.16 -1.01
C LYS A 243 22.90 -18.42 -0.41
N ASN A 244 22.82 -17.10 -0.33
CA ASN A 244 23.92 -16.24 0.12
C ASN A 244 23.68 -15.69 1.54
N ASP A 245 22.65 -16.18 2.25
CA ASP A 245 22.27 -15.71 3.60
C ASP A 245 22.01 -14.19 3.64
N ILE A 246 21.35 -13.68 2.60
CA ILE A 246 20.98 -12.27 2.43
C ILE A 246 19.50 -12.10 2.67
N ASP A 247 19.11 -11.07 3.42
CA ASP A 247 17.73 -10.64 3.53
C ASP A 247 17.36 -9.72 2.34
N PRO A 248 16.45 -10.17 1.42
CA PRO A 248 16.06 -9.38 0.27
C PRO A 248 15.29 -8.12 0.63
N GLU A 249 14.54 -8.14 1.74
CA GLU A 249 13.82 -6.98 2.26
C GLU A 249 14.78 -5.87 2.71
N LEU A 250 15.85 -6.22 3.44
CA LEU A 250 16.88 -5.28 3.84
C LEU A 250 17.65 -4.73 2.64
N SER A 251 17.93 -5.56 1.64
CA SER A 251 18.60 -5.14 0.40
C SER A 251 17.75 -4.12 -0.36
N LEU A 252 16.44 -4.37 -0.49
CA LEU A 252 15.52 -3.45 -1.14
C LEU A 252 15.35 -2.16 -0.34
N LYS A 253 15.33 -2.21 1.01
CA LYS A 253 15.30 -1.03 1.88
C LYS A 253 16.52 -0.14 1.67
N SER A 254 17.72 -0.71 1.45
CA SER A 254 18.93 0.05 1.13
C SER A 254 18.77 0.84 -0.18
N ALA A 255 18.30 0.19 -1.25
CA ALA A 255 18.04 0.84 -2.52
C ALA A 255 16.98 1.96 -2.42
N ILE A 256 15.96 1.75 -1.60
CA ILE A 256 14.94 2.75 -1.31
C ILE A 256 15.56 4.00 -0.66
N LEU A 257 16.45 3.82 0.31
CA LEU A 257 17.12 4.94 0.98
C LEU A 257 17.98 5.75 0.00
N GLU A 258 18.69 5.09 -0.91
CA GLU A 258 19.48 5.77 -1.96
C GLU A 258 18.59 6.62 -2.87
N LEU A 259 17.47 6.06 -3.32
CA LEU A 259 16.51 6.78 -4.16
C LEU A 259 15.84 7.94 -3.40
N GLN A 260 15.50 7.77 -2.11
CA GLN A 260 14.98 8.83 -1.26
C GLN A 260 15.97 9.98 -1.14
N THR A 261 17.23 9.69 -0.82
CA THR A 261 18.30 10.70 -0.72
C THR A 261 18.48 11.46 -2.03
N THR A 262 18.45 10.74 -3.16
CA THR A 262 18.52 11.34 -4.49
C THR A 262 17.35 12.32 -4.73
N PHE A 263 16.15 11.93 -4.34
CA PHE A 263 14.98 12.80 -4.47
C PHE A 263 15.05 14.01 -3.54
N GLU A 264 15.44 13.83 -2.28
CA GLU A 264 15.55 14.91 -1.30
C GLU A 264 16.57 15.97 -1.76
N ASN A 265 17.75 15.55 -2.22
CA ASN A 265 18.76 16.43 -2.77
C ASN A 265 18.26 17.21 -4.01
N TRP A 266 17.56 16.51 -4.92
CA TRP A 266 16.95 17.16 -6.07
C TRP A 266 15.88 18.17 -5.65
N PHE A 267 15.00 17.82 -4.71
CA PHE A 267 13.92 18.68 -4.23
C PHE A 267 14.47 19.96 -3.56
N GLU A 268 15.50 19.83 -2.72
CA GLU A 268 16.18 20.96 -2.08
C GLU A 268 16.84 21.89 -3.12
N SER A 269 17.44 21.32 -4.18
CA SER A 269 18.03 22.10 -5.27
C SER A 269 17.03 22.95 -6.07
N LYS A 270 15.75 22.61 -6.03
CA LYS A 270 14.65 23.33 -6.67
C LYS A 270 14.02 24.39 -5.76
N SER A 271 14.26 24.30 -4.45
CA SER A 271 13.69 25.21 -3.44
C SER A 271 14.60 26.40 -3.13
N ASN A 272 15.84 26.36 -3.61
CA ASN A 272 16.82 27.45 -3.61
C ASN A 272 16.86 28.13 -5.00
#